data_a6bcc7b69bf377527194b7e2b0995c5e
#
_entry.id   a6bcc7b69bf377527194b7e2b0995c5e
#
_cell.length_a   1.000
_cell.length_b   1.000
_cell.length_c   1.000
_cell.angle_alpha   90.00
_cell.angle_beta   90.00
_cell.angle_gamma   90.00
#
_symmetry.space_group_name_H-M   'P 1'
#
loop_
_entity.id
_entity.type
_entity.pdbx_description
1 polymer ?
#
loop_
_entity_poly.entity_id
_entity_poly.type
_entity_poly.pdbx_seq_one_letter_code
_entity_poly.pdbx_strand_id
1 'polypeptide(L)'
;SRLGGYSGTETFKEDEIILNAIGVNNLIKNWIDVDRIFLNMYAGADVLKKNGHNLEYKFNVGLDRTITRDYSFVQPYDLGYFFPNPDARLSDGSRIYNTLLVENTLNYNTTIGKLKIEALAGQAFQEFTVVSRGAY
;
A
#
# COMPACT_ATOMS: atom_id res chain seq x y z
N SER A 1 -28.88 -22.49 18.74
CA SER A 1 -27.59 -22.77 18.12
C SER A 1 -26.57 -23.24 19.14
N ARG A 2 -25.78 -24.25 18.83
CA ARG A 2 -24.77 -24.82 19.75
C ARG A 2 -23.47 -24.01 19.77
N LEU A 3 -23.20 -23.29 18.71
CA LEU A 3 -22.00 -22.47 18.52
C LEU A 3 -22.41 -21.07 18.10
N GLY A 4 -21.82 -20.05 18.72
CA GLY A 4 -21.99 -18.65 18.34
C GLY A 4 -23.28 -17.96 18.83
N GLY A 5 -24.26 -18.66 19.39
CA GLY A 5 -25.47 -18.05 19.97
C GLY A 5 -26.47 -17.44 18.95
N TYR A 6 -26.28 -17.66 17.67
CA TYR A 6 -27.12 -17.12 16.59
C TYR A 6 -28.06 -18.19 16.02
N SER A 7 -29.28 -17.79 15.65
CA SER A 7 -30.22 -18.67 14.98
C SER A 7 -29.93 -18.79 13.49
N GLY A 8 -30.20 -19.95 12.94
CA GLY A 8 -30.10 -20.26 11.52
C GLY A 8 -31.21 -21.26 11.10
N THR A 9 -31.15 -21.73 9.86
CA THR A 9 -32.11 -22.72 9.34
C THR A 9 -31.88 -24.08 10.00
N GLU A 10 -32.84 -24.54 10.82
CA GLU A 10 -32.72 -25.78 11.58
C GLU A 10 -33.03 -27.04 10.76
N THR A 11 -33.81 -26.92 9.69
CA THR A 11 -34.25 -28.01 8.85
C THR A 11 -34.02 -27.72 7.37
N PHE A 12 -33.80 -28.77 6.59
CA PHE A 12 -33.74 -28.67 5.15
C PHE A 12 -35.13 -28.35 4.59
N LYS A 13 -35.34 -27.05 4.27
CA LYS A 13 -36.46 -26.59 3.46
C LYS A 13 -35.87 -25.87 2.27
N GLU A 14 -36.19 -26.31 1.06
CA GLU A 14 -35.66 -25.79 -0.19
C GLU A 14 -35.96 -24.29 -0.39
N ASP A 15 -37.01 -23.78 0.25
CA ASP A 15 -37.49 -22.42 0.07
C ASP A 15 -36.93 -21.38 1.05
N GLU A 16 -36.12 -21.79 2.06
CA GLU A 16 -35.67 -20.90 3.13
C GLU A 16 -34.18 -21.11 3.46
N ILE A 17 -33.30 -20.88 2.50
CA ILE A 17 -31.86 -20.80 2.76
C ILE A 17 -31.52 -19.38 3.22
N ILE A 18 -31.63 -19.14 4.51
CA ILE A 18 -31.33 -17.82 5.08
C ILE A 18 -30.03 -17.89 5.88
N LEU A 19 -29.01 -17.21 5.40
CA LEU A 19 -27.79 -16.96 6.16
C LEU A 19 -28.04 -15.85 7.18
N ASN A 20 -27.75 -16.12 8.44
CA ASN A 20 -27.80 -15.07 9.47
C ASN A 20 -26.63 -14.10 9.32
N ALA A 21 -26.85 -13.00 8.61
CA ALA A 21 -25.81 -11.99 8.33
C ALA A 21 -25.21 -11.35 9.59
N ILE A 22 -26.03 -11.17 10.65
CA ILE A 22 -25.56 -10.65 11.92
C ILE A 22 -24.63 -11.65 12.60
N GLY A 23 -25.00 -12.92 12.57
CA GLY A 23 -24.18 -14.01 13.10
C GLY A 23 -22.82 -14.06 12.40
N VAL A 24 -22.81 -14.07 11.08
CA VAL A 24 -21.57 -14.08 10.28
C VAL A 24 -20.69 -12.89 10.61
N ASN A 25 -21.26 -11.69 10.65
CA ASN A 25 -20.50 -10.46 10.91
C ASN A 25 -19.84 -10.44 12.30
N ASN A 26 -20.45 -11.09 13.29
CA ASN A 26 -19.88 -11.16 14.64
C ASN A 26 -18.86 -12.30 14.83
N LEU A 27 -18.93 -13.34 14.00
CA LEU A 27 -18.07 -14.53 14.08
C LEU A 27 -16.83 -14.42 13.18
N ILE A 28 -16.85 -13.52 12.23
CA ILE A 28 -15.73 -13.27 11.32
C ILE A 28 -15.13 -11.90 11.67
N LYS A 29 -13.85 -11.89 12.02
CA LYS A 29 -13.09 -10.68 12.31
C LYS A 29 -12.07 -10.46 11.19
N ASN A 30 -12.30 -9.43 10.41
CA ASN A 30 -11.39 -9.02 9.36
C ASN A 30 -10.99 -7.57 9.58
N TRP A 31 -9.70 -7.28 9.49
CA TRP A 31 -9.21 -5.90 9.43
C TRP A 31 -7.97 -5.81 8.55
N ILE A 32 -7.78 -4.64 8.01
CA ILE A 32 -6.62 -4.29 7.21
C ILE A 32 -6.08 -2.99 7.78
N ASP A 33 -4.81 -3.02 8.19
CA ASP A 33 -4.08 -1.84 8.61
C ASP A 33 -3.11 -1.44 7.51
N VAL A 34 -3.08 -0.15 7.19
CA VAL A 34 -2.18 0.40 6.18
C VAL A 34 -1.44 1.58 6.76
N ASP A 35 -0.13 1.41 6.93
CA ASP A 35 0.78 2.47 7.32
C ASP A 35 1.57 2.92 6.09
N ARG A 36 1.59 4.21 5.80
CA ARG A 36 2.37 4.77 4.71
C ARG A 36 3.27 5.89 5.19
N ILE A 37 4.55 5.78 4.89
CA ILE A 37 5.56 6.80 5.13
C ILE A 37 6.03 7.30 3.77
N PHE A 38 5.80 8.57 3.52
CA PHE A 38 6.29 9.26 2.34
C PHE A 38 7.24 10.37 2.76
N LEU A 39 8.45 10.32 2.22
CA LEU A 39 9.49 11.34 2.46
C LEU A 39 10.04 11.78 1.11
N ASN A 40 10.13 13.09 0.91
CA ASN A 40 10.81 13.67 -0.23
C ASN A 40 11.69 14.83 0.23
N MET A 41 12.95 14.79 -0.17
CA MET A 41 13.93 15.82 0.13
C MET A 41 14.62 16.24 -1.16
N TYR A 42 14.88 17.52 -1.28
CA TYR A 42 15.64 18.05 -2.39
C TYR A 42 16.69 19.07 -1.91
N ALA A 43 17.77 19.16 -2.64
CA ALA A 43 18.79 20.17 -2.47
C ALA A 43 19.16 20.72 -3.84
N GLY A 44 19.40 22.02 -3.90
CA GLY A 44 19.85 22.69 -5.12
C GLY A 44 20.98 23.64 -4.83
N ALA A 45 21.89 23.78 -5.78
CA ALA A 45 22.99 24.74 -5.70
C ALA A 45 23.30 25.35 -7.08
N ASP A 46 23.57 26.64 -7.10
CA ASP A 46 24.16 27.29 -8.25
C ASP A 46 25.65 26.90 -8.32
N VAL A 47 25.99 26.03 -9.27
CA VAL A 47 27.38 25.59 -9.49
C VAL A 47 28.19 26.67 -10.18
N LEU A 48 27.59 27.41 -11.11
CA LEU A 48 28.19 28.52 -11.81
C LEU A 48 27.15 29.62 -12.02
N LYS A 49 27.50 30.81 -11.61
CA LYS A 49 26.68 32.01 -11.84
C LYS A 49 27.60 33.20 -12.17
N LYS A 50 28.01 33.31 -13.43
CA LYS A 50 28.97 34.33 -13.86
C LYS A 50 28.82 34.68 -15.35
N ASN A 51 28.92 35.96 -15.68
CA ASN A 51 28.98 36.44 -17.07
C ASN A 51 27.80 36.00 -17.95
N GLY A 52 26.58 35.97 -17.41
CA GLY A 52 25.39 35.50 -18.15
C GLY A 52 25.23 33.98 -18.25
N HIS A 53 26.16 33.22 -17.66
CA HIS A 53 26.08 31.79 -17.54
C HIS A 53 25.50 31.43 -16.16
N ASN A 54 24.52 30.55 -16.14
CA ASN A 54 23.95 29.95 -14.94
C ASN A 54 23.89 28.43 -15.07
N LEU A 55 24.54 27.73 -14.14
CA LEU A 55 24.51 26.27 -14.04
C LEU A 55 24.00 25.89 -12.66
N GLU A 56 22.81 25.30 -12.60
CA GLU A 56 22.15 24.85 -11.39
C GLU A 56 22.17 23.34 -11.33
N TYR A 57 22.58 22.80 -10.20
CA TYR A 57 22.47 21.38 -9.88
C TYR A 57 21.35 21.18 -8.87
N LYS A 58 20.49 20.17 -9.12
CA LYS A 58 19.43 19.74 -8.20
C LYS A 58 19.58 18.27 -7.92
N PHE A 59 19.51 17.93 -6.65
CA PHE A 59 19.44 16.57 -6.14
C PHE A 59 18.07 16.37 -5.48
N ASN A 60 17.41 15.28 -5.81
CA ASN A 60 16.15 14.88 -5.21
C ASN A 60 16.22 13.42 -4.74
N VAL A 61 15.73 13.16 -3.53
CA VAL A 61 15.57 11.81 -3.00
C VAL A 61 14.17 11.64 -2.44
N GLY A 62 13.47 10.61 -2.91
CA GLY A 62 12.13 10.23 -2.48
C GLY A 62 12.13 8.82 -1.89
N LEU A 63 11.46 8.64 -0.76
CA LEU A 63 11.18 7.36 -0.14
C LEU A 63 9.68 7.22 0.06
N ASP A 64 9.10 6.15 -0.48
CA ASP A 64 7.71 5.77 -0.24
C ASP A 64 7.69 4.35 0.31
N ARG A 65 7.25 4.20 1.55
CA ARG A 65 7.13 2.91 2.22
C ARG A 65 5.70 2.71 2.69
N THR A 66 5.07 1.67 2.15
CA THR A 66 3.73 1.24 2.57
C THR A 66 3.81 -0.13 3.22
N ILE A 67 3.25 -0.25 4.41
CA ILE A 67 3.12 -1.50 5.15
C ILE A 67 1.64 -1.81 5.24
N THR A 68 1.22 -2.93 4.66
CA THR A 68 -0.15 -3.43 4.76
C THR A 68 -0.13 -4.69 5.61
N ARG A 69 -1.02 -4.74 6.60
CA ARG A 69 -1.27 -5.93 7.42
C ARG A 69 -2.71 -6.33 7.23
N ASP A 70 -2.94 -7.56 6.84
CA ASP A 70 -4.26 -8.15 6.69
C ASP A 70 -4.43 -9.29 7.71
N TYR A 71 -5.53 -9.24 8.42
CA TYR A 71 -5.87 -10.24 9.42
C TYR A 71 -7.29 -10.72 9.21
N SER A 72 -7.47 -12.02 9.19
CA SER A 72 -8.78 -12.67 9.11
C SER A 72 -8.86 -13.80 10.13
N PHE A 73 -9.84 -13.74 11.00
CA PHE A 73 -10.12 -14.78 11.96
C PHE A 73 -11.59 -15.19 11.87
N VAL A 74 -11.82 -16.45 11.58
CA VAL A 74 -13.15 -17.06 11.52
C VAL A 74 -13.26 -18.02 12.70
N GLN A 75 -14.21 -17.74 13.60
CA GLN A 75 -14.52 -18.66 14.70
C GLN A 75 -15.31 -19.86 14.19
N PRO A 76 -15.25 -21.02 14.89
CA PRO A 76 -16.18 -22.11 14.62
C PRO A 76 -17.62 -21.64 14.82
N TYR A 77 -18.51 -22.01 13.91
CA TYR A 77 -19.92 -21.69 14.01
C TYR A 77 -20.82 -22.73 13.39
N ASP A 78 -22.06 -22.76 13.85
CA ASP A 78 -23.16 -23.52 13.28
C ASP A 78 -24.36 -22.55 13.14
N LEU A 79 -24.57 -22.07 11.93
CA LEU A 79 -25.66 -21.16 11.58
C LEU A 79 -26.82 -21.86 10.86
N GLY A 80 -26.94 -23.17 11.05
CA GLY A 80 -27.96 -23.98 10.47
C GLY A 80 -27.42 -25.03 9.48
N TYR A 81 -28.33 -25.79 8.89
CA TYR A 81 -28.01 -26.99 8.10
C TYR A 81 -27.01 -26.78 6.96
N PHE A 82 -27.09 -25.61 6.30
CA PHE A 82 -26.24 -25.32 5.13
C PHE A 82 -24.96 -24.53 5.47
N PHE A 83 -24.81 -24.05 6.71
CA PHE A 83 -23.75 -23.14 7.08
C PHE A 83 -22.98 -23.56 8.34
N PRO A 84 -22.53 -24.83 8.43
CA PRO A 84 -21.62 -25.23 9.50
C PRO A 84 -20.19 -24.87 9.14
N ASN A 85 -19.44 -24.35 10.11
CA ASN A 85 -17.99 -24.18 10.03
C ASN A 85 -17.39 -24.71 11.34
N PRO A 86 -17.00 -25.99 11.41
CA PRO A 86 -16.53 -26.61 12.64
C PRO A 86 -15.13 -26.14 13.05
N ASP A 87 -14.34 -25.60 12.12
CA ASP A 87 -12.94 -25.30 12.31
C ASP A 87 -12.71 -23.80 12.44
N ALA A 88 -11.84 -23.41 13.38
CA ALA A 88 -11.31 -22.08 13.43
C ALA A 88 -10.28 -21.86 12.30
N ARG A 89 -10.34 -20.72 11.65
CA ARG A 89 -9.39 -20.34 10.60
C ARG A 89 -8.77 -19.01 10.93
N LEU A 90 -7.45 -18.96 10.89
CA LEU A 90 -6.67 -17.75 11.06
C LEU A 90 -5.85 -17.52 9.80
N SER A 91 -5.92 -16.32 9.25
CA SER A 91 -5.02 -15.84 8.21
C SER A 91 -4.41 -14.52 8.68
N ASP A 92 -3.09 -14.45 8.68
CA ASP A 92 -2.33 -13.26 9.05
C ASP A 92 -1.28 -13.00 7.96
N GLY A 93 -1.39 -11.86 7.33
CA GLY A 93 -0.52 -11.46 6.23
C GLY A 93 0.07 -10.08 6.42
N SER A 94 1.27 -9.88 5.89
CA SER A 94 1.84 -8.55 5.78
C SER A 94 2.58 -8.37 4.47
N ARG A 95 2.45 -7.16 3.89
CA ARG A 95 3.19 -6.75 2.70
C ARG A 95 3.85 -5.41 2.95
N ILE A 96 5.10 -5.32 2.55
CA ILE A 96 5.88 -4.10 2.64
C ILE A 96 6.29 -3.72 1.22
N TYR A 97 5.87 -2.55 0.80
CA TYR A 97 6.27 -1.93 -0.46
C TYR A 97 7.25 -0.81 -0.15
N ASN A 98 8.42 -0.84 -0.75
CA ASN A 98 9.40 0.23 -0.65
C ASN A 98 9.71 0.74 -2.04
N THR A 99 9.68 2.05 -2.22
CA THR A 99 10.15 2.72 -3.41
C THR A 99 11.18 3.76 -3.00
N LEU A 100 12.38 3.65 -3.55
CA LEU A 100 13.43 4.65 -3.44
C LEU A 100 13.60 5.31 -4.80
N LEU A 101 13.55 6.63 -4.82
CA LEU A 101 13.83 7.45 -6.00
C LEU A 101 15.01 8.37 -5.70
N VAL A 102 15.99 8.40 -6.60
CA VAL A 102 17.11 9.33 -6.55
C VAL A 102 17.24 9.98 -7.91
N GLU A 103 17.19 11.32 -7.93
CA GLU A 103 17.27 12.10 -9.15
C GLU A 103 18.36 13.16 -9.04
N ASN A 104 19.12 13.29 -10.10
CA ASN A 104 20.11 14.34 -10.28
C ASN A 104 19.76 15.13 -11.53
N THR A 105 19.72 16.42 -11.44
CA THR A 105 19.40 17.29 -12.56
C THR A 105 20.38 18.44 -12.63
N LEU A 106 20.89 18.69 -13.83
CA LEU A 106 21.76 19.80 -14.14
C LEU A 106 21.08 20.70 -15.17
N ASN A 107 20.84 21.92 -14.81
CA ASN A 107 20.18 22.92 -15.65
C ASN A 107 21.16 24.04 -15.99
N TYR A 108 21.42 24.24 -17.26
CA TYR A 108 22.32 25.29 -17.78
C TYR A 108 21.52 26.28 -18.57
N ASN A 109 21.69 27.56 -18.24
CA ASN A 109 21.07 28.68 -18.93
C ASN A 109 22.14 29.74 -19.25
N THR A 110 22.14 30.25 -20.47
CA THR A 110 22.99 31.36 -20.88
C THR A 110 22.34 32.21 -21.94
N THR A 111 22.79 33.49 -22.01
CA THR A 111 22.38 34.41 -23.04
C THR A 111 23.60 34.99 -23.72
N ILE A 112 23.74 34.75 -25.03
CA ILE A 112 24.84 35.25 -25.85
C ILE A 112 24.26 36.22 -26.88
N GLY A 113 24.44 37.52 -26.67
CA GLY A 113 23.83 38.53 -27.49
C GLY A 113 22.29 38.49 -27.45
N LYS A 114 21.66 38.09 -28.57
CA LYS A 114 20.20 37.91 -28.67
C LYS A 114 19.77 36.45 -28.55
N LEU A 115 20.72 35.53 -28.41
CA LEU A 115 20.44 34.09 -28.36
C LEU A 115 20.37 33.64 -26.89
N LYS A 116 19.25 33.07 -26.51
CA LYS A 116 19.05 32.37 -25.23
C LYS A 116 19.22 30.88 -25.44
N ILE A 117 20.11 30.28 -24.67
CA ILE A 117 20.37 28.81 -24.71
C ILE A 117 19.99 28.23 -23.35
N GLU A 118 19.19 27.19 -23.38
CA GLU A 118 18.81 26.41 -22.22
C GLU A 118 19.12 24.92 -22.49
N ALA A 119 19.79 24.28 -21.56
CA ALA A 119 20.10 22.86 -21.64
C ALA A 119 19.81 22.19 -20.30
N LEU A 120 19.18 21.01 -20.37
CA LEU A 120 18.86 20.20 -19.22
C LEU A 120 19.46 18.81 -19.39
N ALA A 121 20.18 18.35 -18.38
CA ALA A 121 20.65 16.96 -18.27
C ALA A 121 20.16 16.39 -16.93
N GLY A 122 19.74 15.12 -16.94
CA GLY A 122 19.25 14.48 -15.72
C GLY A 122 19.52 12.99 -15.71
N GLN A 123 19.62 12.45 -14.50
CA GLN A 123 19.70 11.02 -14.22
C GLN A 123 18.72 10.70 -13.12
N ALA A 124 17.93 9.65 -13.29
CA ALA A 124 17.05 9.11 -12.28
C ALA A 124 17.37 7.63 -12.02
N PHE A 125 17.35 7.26 -10.75
CA PHE A 125 17.42 5.88 -10.30
C PHE A 125 16.18 5.61 -9.44
N GLN A 126 15.49 4.52 -9.74
CA GLN A 126 14.34 4.06 -8.95
C GLN A 126 14.50 2.59 -8.61
N GLU A 127 14.32 2.27 -7.35
CA GLU A 127 14.27 0.91 -6.85
C GLU A 127 12.90 0.65 -6.22
N PHE A 128 12.31 -0.48 -6.59
CA PHE A 128 11.04 -0.94 -6.04
C PHE A 128 11.21 -2.33 -5.44
N THR A 129 10.90 -2.48 -4.16
CA THR A 129 11.02 -3.75 -3.43
C THR A 129 9.69 -4.11 -2.79
N VAL A 130 9.27 -5.38 -2.92
CA VAL A 130 8.10 -5.93 -2.24
C VAL A 130 8.52 -7.10 -1.38
N VAL A 131 8.16 -7.06 -0.10
CA VAL A 131 8.34 -8.17 0.84
C VAL A 131 6.97 -8.62 1.32
N SER A 132 6.64 -9.89 1.10
CA SER A 132 5.37 -10.49 1.56
C SER A 132 5.66 -11.59 2.58
N ARG A 133 4.84 -11.64 3.62
CA ARG A 133 4.85 -12.69 4.65
C ARG A 133 3.41 -13.06 4.95
N GLY A 134 3.14 -14.34 5.21
CA GLY A 134 1.81 -14.81 5.58
C GLY A 134 1.88 -16.11 6.34
N ALA A 135 0.89 -16.34 7.21
CA ALA A 135 0.60 -17.57 7.89
C ALA A 135 -0.89 -17.91 7.67
N TYR A 136 -1.19 -19.22 7.54
CA TYR A 136 -2.53 -19.74 7.28
C TYR A 136 -2.83 -20.86 8.28
#